data_c5c39cef5bff6abc20f6e367afb9a22e
#
_entry.id   c5c39cef5bff6abc20f6e367afb9a22e
#
_cell.length_a   1.000
_cell.length_b   1.000
_cell.length_c   1.000
_cell.angle_alpha   90.00
_cell.angle_beta   90.00
_cell.angle_gamma   90.00
#
_symmetry.space_group_name_H-M   'P 1'
#
loop_
_entity.id
_entity.type
_entity.pdbx_description
1 polymer ?
#
loop_
_entity_poly.entity_id
_entity_poly.type
_entity_poly.pdbx_seq_one_letter_code
_entity_poly.pdbx_strand_id
1 'polypeptide(L)'
;MPTTLYIIGNGFDQYHGAQSSYSAFRQYLLRCAPEVVMAFDLYWGPGTLLNSFEHPRDIEQCLLNNPKNYHHSNWTVDHLGADFERYLAELNREKVMTLADWYLPKIDEDDERFSYAEYFLPIDRIKEQIHHTTFEMRYRFHKWVNMLHYERGFRKKMLPLDSNALYLNFNYTLFLESEYHIPREQICYIHGSRRDKYGSLVLGHSENPEWAFEKWIHQHQNQRRFRPNLKDKKGRWYANDRLTYLSYFLEDKTRGNWRLPIRYYAQEAIREAIEGYYDNSLKRTHSVIHQHQSFFDSLKEVRKIVILGHSLSEVDMPYFDKIANSIIKDQVEWEISYHTPTDINRIHHFCKRYGISAQPTLL
;
A
#
# COMPACT_ATOMS: atom_id res chain seq x y z
N MET A 1 33.49 17.83 4.96
CA MET A 1 32.17 17.32 4.53
C MET A 1 31.76 16.20 5.47
N PRO A 2 30.47 15.99 5.71
CA PRO A 2 30.01 14.89 6.58
C PRO A 2 30.49 13.53 6.04
N THR A 3 30.99 12.69 6.90
CA THR A 3 31.47 11.34 6.55
C THR A 3 30.52 10.23 7.00
N THR A 4 29.49 10.58 7.77
CA THR A 4 28.48 9.67 8.28
C THR A 4 27.10 10.01 7.67
N LEU A 5 26.38 8.96 7.25
CA LEU A 5 24.98 9.03 6.85
C LEU A 5 24.15 8.21 7.84
N TYR A 6 23.17 8.84 8.46
CA TYR A 6 22.11 8.14 9.19
C TYR A 6 20.89 7.96 8.29
N ILE A 7 20.35 6.74 8.25
CA ILE A 7 19.10 6.41 7.58
C ILE A 7 18.08 6.07 8.67
N ILE A 8 17.05 6.88 8.77
CA ILE A 8 16.08 6.83 9.88
C ILE A 8 14.75 6.31 9.38
N GLY A 9 14.29 5.21 9.95
CA GLY A 9 12.98 4.63 9.67
C GLY A 9 12.06 4.66 10.89
N ASN A 10 10.81 4.21 10.71
CA ASN A 10 9.73 4.34 11.70
C ASN A 10 10.03 3.65 13.06
N GLY A 11 10.83 2.59 13.06
CA GLY A 11 11.27 1.95 14.30
C GLY A 11 12.05 2.87 15.23
N PHE A 12 12.73 3.89 14.68
CA PHE A 12 13.39 4.91 15.48
C PHE A 12 12.37 5.74 16.30
N ASP A 13 11.29 6.17 15.67
CA ASP A 13 10.23 6.90 16.37
C ASP A 13 9.55 6.02 17.43
N GLN A 14 9.27 4.76 17.08
CA GLN A 14 8.68 3.78 18.02
C GLN A 14 9.61 3.48 19.21
N TYR A 15 10.91 3.38 18.99
CA TYR A 15 11.88 3.22 20.06
C TYR A 15 11.80 4.35 21.11
N HIS A 16 11.49 5.56 20.67
CA HIS A 16 11.27 6.72 21.54
C HIS A 16 9.84 6.81 22.08
N GLY A 17 9.02 5.78 21.85
CA GLY A 17 7.64 5.69 22.37
C GLY A 17 6.59 6.43 21.54
N ALA A 18 6.94 6.90 20.34
CA ALA A 18 5.91 7.45 19.43
C ALA A 18 4.98 6.34 18.95
N GLN A 19 3.68 6.60 18.99
CA GLN A 19 2.63 5.69 18.51
C GLN A 19 2.53 5.78 16.98
N SER A 20 3.64 5.53 16.30
CA SER A 20 3.80 5.73 14.86
C SER A 20 3.66 4.44 14.04
N SER A 21 3.21 3.34 14.65
CA SER A 21 2.93 2.10 13.93
C SER A 21 1.66 2.21 13.06
N TYR A 22 1.60 1.47 11.97
CA TYR A 22 0.39 1.43 11.15
C TYR A 22 -0.81 0.82 11.89
N SER A 23 -0.60 -0.05 12.87
CA SER A 23 -1.66 -0.50 13.77
C SER A 23 -2.22 0.65 14.63
N ALA A 24 -1.38 1.56 15.10
CA ALA A 24 -1.83 2.76 15.79
C ALA A 24 -2.60 3.70 14.84
N PHE A 25 -2.18 3.83 13.61
CA PHE A 25 -2.93 4.56 12.58
C PHE A 25 -4.31 3.94 12.33
N ARG A 26 -4.40 2.60 12.20
CA ARG A 26 -5.68 1.91 12.07
C ARG A 26 -6.60 2.17 13.28
N GLN A 27 -6.06 2.13 14.51
CA GLN A 27 -6.82 2.46 15.72
C GLN A 27 -7.30 3.93 15.72
N TYR A 28 -6.50 4.83 15.19
CA TYR A 28 -6.92 6.21 14.97
C TYR A 28 -8.08 6.29 13.96
N LEU A 29 -7.98 5.61 12.81
CA LEU A 29 -9.06 5.55 11.81
C LEU A 29 -10.35 4.97 12.38
N LEU A 30 -10.28 3.88 13.13
CA LEU A 30 -11.48 3.29 13.78
C LEU A 30 -12.24 4.28 14.66
N ARG A 31 -11.56 5.28 15.22
CA ARG A 31 -12.17 6.32 16.05
C ARG A 31 -12.74 7.49 15.27
N CYS A 32 -12.12 7.88 14.17
CA CYS A 32 -12.47 9.13 13.46
C CYS A 32 -13.03 8.92 12.04
N ALA A 33 -12.86 7.74 11.45
CA ALA A 33 -13.33 7.39 10.12
C ALA A 33 -13.49 5.86 9.99
N PRO A 34 -14.38 5.23 10.80
CA PRO A 34 -14.55 3.77 10.81
C PRO A 34 -15.01 3.23 9.44
N GLU A 35 -15.75 4.02 8.67
CA GLU A 35 -16.17 3.70 7.31
C GLU A 35 -14.97 3.46 6.36
N VAL A 36 -13.88 4.20 6.54
CA VAL A 36 -12.64 4.00 5.78
C VAL A 36 -12.00 2.65 6.10
N VAL A 37 -11.98 2.28 7.39
CA VAL A 37 -11.45 0.98 7.81
C VAL A 37 -12.29 -0.16 7.26
N MET A 38 -13.63 -0.02 7.30
CA MET A 38 -14.54 -1.04 6.76
C MET A 38 -14.37 -1.21 5.26
N ALA A 39 -14.31 -0.12 4.51
CA ALA A 39 -14.08 -0.17 3.07
C ALA A 39 -12.69 -0.74 2.74
N PHE A 40 -11.67 -0.39 3.54
CA PHE A 40 -10.35 -0.94 3.40
C PHE A 40 -10.35 -2.45 3.65
N ASP A 41 -10.98 -2.92 4.71
CA ASP A 41 -11.11 -4.35 5.01
C ASP A 41 -11.95 -5.09 3.96
N LEU A 42 -12.88 -4.42 3.30
CA LEU A 42 -13.71 -4.98 2.25
C LEU A 42 -12.96 -5.16 0.93
N TYR A 43 -12.24 -4.15 0.49
CA TYR A 43 -11.65 -4.11 -0.85
C TYR A 43 -10.17 -4.48 -0.89
N TRP A 44 -9.43 -4.34 0.22
CA TRP A 44 -8.00 -4.64 0.30
C TRP A 44 -7.73 -5.87 1.16
N GLY A 45 -6.56 -6.44 0.97
CA GLY A 45 -6.07 -7.56 1.76
C GLY A 45 -6.70 -8.91 1.42
N PRO A 46 -6.43 -9.95 2.19
CA PRO A 46 -6.82 -11.34 1.92
C PRO A 46 -8.33 -11.57 1.97
N GLY A 47 -9.10 -10.55 2.24
CA GLY A 47 -10.53 -10.46 2.01
C GLY A 47 -11.40 -11.37 2.82
N THR A 48 -11.18 -11.39 4.08
CA THR A 48 -11.98 -12.15 5.03
C THR A 48 -13.43 -11.70 5.10
N LEU A 49 -13.71 -10.40 4.94
CA LEU A 49 -15.08 -9.88 5.02
C LEU A 49 -15.98 -10.37 3.89
N LEU A 50 -15.56 -10.25 2.63
CA LEU A 50 -16.39 -10.71 1.50
C LEU A 50 -16.64 -12.22 1.51
N ASN A 51 -15.73 -13.00 2.10
CA ASN A 51 -15.92 -14.45 2.23
C ASN A 51 -16.92 -14.83 3.34
N SER A 52 -17.23 -13.92 4.26
CA SER A 52 -18.17 -14.14 5.35
C SER A 52 -19.60 -13.74 5.02
N PHE A 53 -19.85 -13.12 3.87
CA PHE A 53 -21.19 -12.73 3.42
C PHE A 53 -21.67 -13.64 2.31
N GLU A 54 -22.86 -14.22 2.48
CA GLU A 54 -23.53 -15.04 1.47
C GLU A 54 -24.18 -14.19 0.37
N HIS A 55 -24.51 -12.93 0.68
CA HIS A 55 -25.20 -12.04 -0.22
C HIS A 55 -24.60 -10.60 -0.24
N PRO A 56 -24.56 -9.94 -1.41
CA PRO A 56 -24.09 -8.53 -1.52
C PRO A 56 -24.88 -7.55 -0.66
N ARG A 57 -26.18 -7.78 -0.48
CA ARG A 57 -27.06 -6.96 0.38
C ARG A 57 -26.63 -6.96 1.83
N ASP A 58 -26.06 -8.06 2.31
CA ASP A 58 -25.57 -8.17 3.68
C ASP A 58 -24.33 -7.31 3.88
N ILE A 59 -23.52 -7.15 2.83
CA ILE A 59 -22.36 -6.26 2.81
C ILE A 59 -22.84 -4.80 2.87
N GLU A 60 -23.81 -4.45 2.05
CA GLU A 60 -24.40 -3.10 2.01
C GLU A 60 -25.02 -2.74 3.38
N GLN A 61 -25.75 -3.65 3.98
CA GLN A 61 -26.30 -3.47 5.33
C GLN A 61 -25.22 -3.36 6.40
N CYS A 62 -24.15 -4.14 6.32
CA CYS A 62 -23.02 -4.04 7.24
C CYS A 62 -22.30 -2.69 7.11
N LEU A 63 -22.07 -2.21 5.89
CA LEU A 63 -21.41 -0.94 5.61
C LEU A 63 -22.27 0.29 5.93
N LEU A 64 -23.58 0.21 5.69
CA LEU A 64 -24.49 1.35 5.83
C LEU A 64 -25.10 1.46 7.24
N ASN A 65 -25.36 0.32 7.92
CA ASN A 65 -26.18 0.35 9.12
C ASN A 65 -25.41 0.57 10.43
N ASN A 66 -24.09 0.37 10.50
CA ASN A 66 -23.39 0.62 11.76
C ASN A 66 -21.84 0.72 11.68
N PRO A 67 -21.27 1.71 11.00
CA PRO A 67 -19.83 1.88 10.94
C PRO A 67 -19.19 2.11 12.33
N LYS A 68 -19.95 2.67 13.28
CA LYS A 68 -19.46 2.97 14.64
C LYS A 68 -19.29 1.73 15.52
N ASN A 69 -20.01 0.65 15.23
CA ASN A 69 -19.96 -0.60 16.01
C ASN A 69 -19.13 -1.69 15.31
N TYR A 70 -18.38 -1.33 14.29
CA TYR A 70 -17.52 -2.26 13.58
C TYR A 70 -16.33 -2.65 14.46
N HIS A 71 -16.50 -3.77 15.16
CA HIS A 71 -15.46 -4.43 15.93
C HIS A 71 -15.06 -5.71 15.22
N HIS A 72 -14.04 -5.65 14.37
CA HIS A 72 -13.53 -6.87 13.75
C HIS A 72 -12.61 -7.61 14.73
N SER A 73 -13.14 -8.65 15.38
CA SER A 73 -12.42 -9.44 16.39
C SER A 73 -11.32 -10.35 15.83
N ASN A 74 -11.24 -10.52 14.50
CA ASN A 74 -10.36 -11.50 13.85
C ASN A 74 -9.17 -10.91 13.09
N TRP A 75 -8.97 -9.60 13.14
CA TRP A 75 -7.75 -9.00 12.63
C TRP A 75 -6.68 -9.08 13.70
N THR A 76 -5.82 -10.05 13.56
CA THR A 76 -4.57 -10.03 14.31
C THR A 76 -3.79 -8.84 13.82
N VAL A 77 -3.59 -7.90 14.73
CA VAL A 77 -2.94 -6.58 14.55
C VAL A 77 -1.54 -6.69 13.89
N ASP A 78 -0.97 -7.89 13.93
CA ASP A 78 0.39 -8.17 13.47
C ASP A 78 0.58 -8.11 11.94
N HIS A 79 -0.47 -8.28 11.15
CA HIS A 79 -0.35 -8.26 9.69
C HIS A 79 -0.24 -6.86 9.08
N LEU A 80 -0.69 -5.81 9.78
CA LEU A 80 -0.57 -4.42 9.31
C LEU A 80 0.71 -3.72 9.80
N GLY A 81 1.45 -4.33 10.74
CA GLY A 81 2.50 -3.64 11.46
C GLY A 81 3.72 -3.23 10.64
N ALA A 82 4.19 -4.07 9.75
CA ALA A 82 5.42 -3.81 8.98
C ALA A 82 5.19 -3.48 7.49
N ASP A 83 4.03 -3.81 6.94
CA ASP A 83 3.78 -3.87 5.51
C ASP A 83 2.53 -3.10 5.04
N PHE A 84 2.17 -1.98 5.69
CA PHE A 84 0.99 -1.18 5.27
C PHE A 84 1.07 -0.75 3.80
N GLU A 85 2.24 -0.32 3.34
CA GLU A 85 2.45 0.04 1.94
C GLU A 85 2.29 -1.17 1.00
N ARG A 86 2.64 -2.36 1.46
CA ARG A 86 2.35 -3.59 0.73
C ARG A 86 0.85 -3.85 0.66
N TYR A 87 0.09 -3.63 1.75
CA TYR A 87 -1.37 -3.75 1.72
C TYR A 87 -2.03 -2.78 0.75
N LEU A 88 -1.46 -1.60 0.54
CA LEU A 88 -1.93 -0.69 -0.50
C LEU A 88 -1.81 -1.31 -1.91
N ALA A 89 -0.86 -2.22 -2.13
CA ALA A 89 -0.76 -2.97 -3.37
C ALA A 89 -1.77 -4.13 -3.48
N GLU A 90 -2.45 -4.50 -2.39
CA GLU A 90 -3.31 -5.69 -2.32
C GLU A 90 -4.81 -5.36 -2.50
N LEU A 91 -5.15 -4.32 -3.29
CA LEU A 91 -6.54 -4.13 -3.73
C LEU A 91 -7.02 -5.43 -4.40
N ASN A 92 -8.06 -6.04 -3.83
CA ASN A 92 -8.55 -7.34 -4.29
C ASN A 92 -9.41 -7.19 -5.54
N ARG A 93 -8.74 -7.18 -6.69
CA ARG A 93 -9.36 -6.99 -8.02
C ARG A 93 -10.50 -7.96 -8.26
N GLU A 94 -10.28 -9.25 -7.95
CA GLU A 94 -11.31 -10.28 -8.16
C GLU A 94 -12.58 -9.99 -7.38
N LYS A 95 -12.45 -9.49 -6.16
CA LYS A 95 -13.61 -9.18 -5.32
C LYS A 95 -14.33 -7.92 -5.76
N VAL A 96 -13.58 -6.85 -6.06
CA VAL A 96 -14.17 -5.63 -6.60
C VAL A 96 -14.97 -5.94 -7.84
N MET A 97 -14.41 -6.75 -8.72
CA MET A 97 -15.04 -7.12 -9.98
C MET A 97 -16.22 -8.06 -9.80
N THR A 98 -16.12 -9.04 -8.91
CA THR A 98 -17.21 -9.94 -8.57
C THR A 98 -18.37 -9.17 -7.94
N LEU A 99 -18.07 -8.22 -7.06
CA LEU A 99 -19.07 -7.38 -6.42
C LEU A 99 -19.78 -6.51 -7.47
N ALA A 100 -19.02 -5.91 -8.38
CA ALA A 100 -19.61 -5.16 -9.50
C ALA A 100 -20.56 -6.01 -10.34
N ASP A 101 -20.16 -7.23 -10.66
CA ASP A 101 -20.97 -8.18 -11.43
C ASP A 101 -22.27 -8.58 -10.71
N TRP A 102 -22.23 -8.71 -9.39
CA TRP A 102 -23.41 -9.04 -8.60
C TRP A 102 -24.43 -7.91 -8.54
N TYR A 103 -23.96 -6.66 -8.54
CA TYR A 103 -24.83 -5.49 -8.48
C TYR A 103 -25.40 -5.08 -9.83
N LEU A 104 -24.81 -5.54 -10.94
CA LEU A 104 -25.34 -5.22 -12.27
C LEU A 104 -26.73 -5.82 -12.45
N PRO A 105 -27.71 -5.03 -12.90
CA PRO A 105 -29.04 -5.54 -13.26
C PRO A 105 -28.96 -6.64 -14.32
N LYS A 106 -29.77 -7.68 -14.14
CA LYS A 106 -29.92 -8.76 -15.13
C LYS A 106 -31.00 -8.38 -16.19
N ILE A 107 -30.76 -7.27 -16.86
CA ILE A 107 -31.67 -6.71 -17.85
C ILE A 107 -30.90 -6.46 -19.14
N ASP A 108 -31.54 -6.67 -20.27
CA ASP A 108 -30.94 -6.45 -21.59
C ASP A 108 -31.17 -4.99 -22.03
N GLU A 109 -30.30 -4.47 -22.89
CA GLU A 109 -30.43 -3.12 -23.46
C GLU A 109 -31.68 -2.96 -24.27
N ASP A 110 -32.21 -4.04 -24.87
CA ASP A 110 -33.42 -4.06 -25.67
C ASP A 110 -34.71 -4.10 -24.82
N ASP A 111 -34.63 -4.22 -23.51
CA ASP A 111 -35.76 -4.21 -22.59
C ASP A 111 -36.28 -2.77 -22.42
N GLU A 112 -37.59 -2.55 -22.58
CA GLU A 112 -38.22 -1.24 -22.43
C GLU A 112 -38.00 -0.60 -21.04
N ARG A 113 -37.66 -1.40 -20.03
CA ARG A 113 -37.33 -0.96 -18.66
C ARG A 113 -35.89 -0.61 -18.49
N PHE A 114 -35.04 -0.77 -19.52
CA PHE A 114 -33.61 -0.52 -19.42
C PHE A 114 -33.33 0.98 -19.23
N SER A 115 -32.54 1.29 -18.23
CA SER A 115 -32.03 2.64 -17.96
C SER A 115 -30.51 2.60 -17.77
N TYR A 116 -29.77 3.31 -18.61
CA TYR A 116 -28.33 3.44 -18.49
C TYR A 116 -27.90 3.94 -17.10
N ALA A 117 -28.58 4.95 -16.57
CA ALA A 117 -28.29 5.53 -15.28
C ALA A 117 -28.43 4.50 -14.15
N GLU A 118 -29.50 3.72 -14.15
CA GLU A 118 -29.75 2.69 -13.14
C GLU A 118 -28.80 1.50 -13.29
N TYR A 119 -28.47 1.17 -14.55
CA TYR A 119 -27.53 0.06 -14.82
C TYR A 119 -26.12 0.34 -14.30
N PHE A 120 -25.62 1.56 -14.48
CA PHE A 120 -24.26 1.95 -14.07
C PHE A 120 -24.16 2.44 -12.62
N LEU A 121 -25.26 2.76 -11.97
CA LEU A 121 -25.27 3.28 -10.60
C LEU A 121 -24.47 2.43 -9.60
N PRO A 122 -24.55 1.08 -9.61
CA PRO A 122 -23.73 0.25 -8.73
C PRO A 122 -22.23 0.38 -9.00
N ILE A 123 -21.85 0.53 -10.26
CA ILE A 123 -20.48 0.70 -10.71
C ILE A 123 -19.92 2.02 -10.19
N ASP A 124 -20.67 3.10 -10.35
CA ASP A 124 -20.28 4.42 -9.90
C ASP A 124 -20.12 4.46 -8.37
N ARG A 125 -20.99 3.80 -7.63
CA ARG A 125 -20.88 3.66 -6.17
C ARG A 125 -19.58 2.95 -5.75
N ILE A 126 -19.20 1.87 -6.42
CA ILE A 126 -17.95 1.16 -6.12
C ILE A 126 -16.74 2.05 -6.44
N LYS A 127 -16.76 2.75 -7.58
CA LYS A 127 -15.72 3.71 -7.98
C LYS A 127 -15.57 4.83 -6.94
N GLU A 128 -16.67 5.44 -6.55
CA GLU A 128 -16.68 6.48 -5.52
C GLU A 128 -16.14 5.95 -4.20
N GLN A 129 -16.51 4.76 -3.80
CA GLN A 129 -16.07 4.18 -2.53
C GLN A 129 -14.56 3.90 -2.51
N ILE A 130 -13.99 3.37 -3.60
CA ILE A 130 -12.54 3.18 -3.73
C ILE A 130 -11.83 4.53 -3.69
N HIS A 131 -12.30 5.50 -4.45
CA HIS A 131 -11.72 6.84 -4.49
C HIS A 131 -11.81 7.55 -3.13
N HIS A 132 -13.01 7.58 -2.54
CA HIS A 132 -13.25 8.20 -1.24
C HIS A 132 -12.39 7.56 -0.14
N THR A 133 -12.34 6.23 -0.08
CA THR A 133 -11.52 5.50 0.89
C THR A 133 -10.05 5.89 0.78
N THR A 134 -9.53 5.96 -0.44
CA THR A 134 -8.12 6.32 -0.69
C THR A 134 -7.83 7.76 -0.30
N PHE A 135 -8.71 8.68 -0.68
CA PHE A 135 -8.59 10.11 -0.36
C PHE A 135 -8.66 10.34 1.15
N GLU A 136 -9.69 9.82 1.80
CA GLU A 136 -9.92 10.01 3.23
C GLU A 136 -8.82 9.36 4.07
N MET A 137 -8.35 8.18 3.69
CA MET A 137 -7.21 7.52 4.33
C MET A 137 -5.95 8.42 4.31
N ARG A 138 -5.59 9.00 3.15
CA ARG A 138 -4.44 9.90 3.03
C ARG A 138 -4.62 11.18 3.83
N TYR A 139 -5.84 11.75 3.81
CA TYR A 139 -6.17 12.93 4.60
C TYR A 139 -6.02 12.66 6.10
N ARG A 140 -6.56 11.53 6.58
CA ARG A 140 -6.45 11.10 7.97
C ARG A 140 -5.02 10.74 8.35
N PHE A 141 -4.27 10.15 7.44
CA PHE A 141 -2.85 9.88 7.66
C PHE A 141 -2.06 11.17 7.93
N HIS A 142 -2.24 12.19 7.11
CA HIS A 142 -1.62 13.50 7.34
C HIS A 142 -2.03 14.11 8.68
N LYS A 143 -3.31 14.03 9.05
CA LYS A 143 -3.81 14.49 10.36
C LYS A 143 -3.16 13.72 11.51
N TRP A 144 -3.09 12.41 11.39
CA TRP A 144 -2.50 11.54 12.40
C TRP A 144 -1.00 11.78 12.59
N VAL A 145 -0.25 11.93 11.52
CA VAL A 145 1.18 12.28 11.56
C VAL A 145 1.42 13.56 12.37
N ASN A 146 0.53 14.56 12.23
CA ASN A 146 0.62 15.81 12.97
C ASN A 146 0.36 15.65 14.48
N MET A 147 -0.27 14.57 14.90
CA MET A 147 -0.55 14.27 16.32
C MET A 147 0.57 13.45 16.98
N LEU A 148 1.50 12.89 16.21
CA LEU A 148 2.58 12.06 16.74
C LEU A 148 3.52 12.88 17.63
N HIS A 149 3.85 12.32 18.77
CA HIS A 149 4.79 12.89 19.73
C HIS A 149 5.56 11.76 20.44
N TYR A 150 6.72 12.07 20.98
CA TYR A 150 7.46 11.14 21.81
C TYR A 150 6.77 10.96 23.17
N GLU A 151 6.96 9.78 23.73
CA GLU A 151 6.49 9.46 25.08
C GLU A 151 7.21 10.30 26.16
N ARG A 152 6.54 10.52 27.29
CA ARG A 152 7.21 11.12 28.46
C ARG A 152 8.40 10.25 28.89
N GLY A 153 9.56 10.87 29.03
CA GLY A 153 10.79 10.15 29.40
C GLY A 153 11.63 9.63 28.22
N PHE A 154 11.25 9.90 26.96
CA PHE A 154 12.03 9.54 25.75
C PHE A 154 13.52 9.96 25.87
N ARG A 155 13.84 11.03 26.58
CA ARG A 155 15.22 11.51 26.78
C ARG A 155 16.14 10.47 27.38
N LYS A 156 15.62 9.50 28.14
CA LYS A 156 16.40 8.36 28.66
C LYS A 156 16.79 7.36 27.60
N LYS A 157 16.15 7.42 26.44
CA LYS A 157 16.39 6.56 25.28
C LYS A 157 17.12 7.28 24.14
N MET A 158 17.61 8.50 24.37
CA MET A 158 18.32 9.23 23.34
C MET A 158 19.60 8.50 22.91
N LEU A 159 19.75 8.37 21.60
CA LEU A 159 20.93 7.78 20.97
C LEU A 159 21.99 8.87 20.71
N PRO A 160 23.28 8.52 20.74
CA PRO A 160 24.36 9.49 20.44
C PRO A 160 24.46 9.73 18.93
N LEU A 161 23.59 10.61 18.39
CA LEU A 161 23.62 11.00 16.98
C LEU A 161 24.65 12.11 16.77
N ASP A 162 25.39 12.04 15.64
CA ASP A 162 26.33 13.08 15.24
C ASP A 162 25.62 14.25 14.58
N SER A 163 25.63 15.42 15.21
CA SER A 163 25.00 16.62 14.69
C SER A 163 25.63 17.14 13.38
N ASN A 164 26.80 16.65 12.98
CA ASN A 164 27.46 17.00 11.73
C ASN A 164 27.25 15.99 10.60
N ALA A 165 26.50 14.91 10.86
CA ALA A 165 26.20 13.89 9.87
C ALA A 165 25.10 14.30 8.90
N LEU A 166 24.96 13.56 7.79
CA LEU A 166 23.78 13.63 6.91
C LEU A 166 22.72 12.67 7.42
N TYR A 167 21.46 13.05 7.21
CA TYR A 167 20.28 12.28 7.61
C TYR A 167 19.34 12.06 6.46
N LEU A 168 19.10 10.81 6.08
CA LEU A 168 18.01 10.42 5.19
C LEU A 168 16.85 9.92 6.05
N ASN A 169 15.82 10.73 6.17
CA ASN A 169 14.69 10.46 7.06
C ASN A 169 13.47 9.97 6.26
N PHE A 170 13.07 8.73 6.53
CA PHE A 170 11.87 8.11 5.99
C PHE A 170 10.62 8.41 6.84
N ASN A 171 10.82 8.97 8.05
CA ASN A 171 9.72 9.34 8.94
C ASN A 171 9.16 10.72 8.56
N TYR A 172 7.88 10.89 8.80
CA TYR A 172 7.17 12.15 8.57
C TYR A 172 7.27 13.12 9.74
N THR A 173 7.81 12.66 10.88
CA THR A 173 7.95 13.45 12.12
C THR A 173 9.17 14.37 12.05
N LEU A 174 9.19 15.38 12.90
CA LEU A 174 10.30 16.33 12.98
C LEU A 174 11.22 16.07 14.18
N PHE A 175 11.21 14.85 14.73
CA PHE A 175 11.91 14.54 15.98
C PHE A 175 13.42 14.74 15.90
N LEU A 176 14.05 14.54 14.74
CA LEU A 176 15.47 14.86 14.55
C LEU A 176 15.77 16.34 14.78
N GLU A 177 14.87 17.23 14.34
CA GLU A 177 15.03 18.67 14.55
C GLU A 177 14.62 19.09 15.98
N SER A 178 13.41 18.66 16.40
CA SER A 178 12.81 19.16 17.65
C SER A 178 13.47 18.61 18.90
N GLU A 179 13.90 17.34 18.89
CA GLU A 179 14.39 16.65 20.08
C GLU A 179 15.90 16.39 20.04
N TYR A 180 16.45 16.13 18.86
CA TYR A 180 17.89 15.90 18.66
C TYR A 180 18.64 17.16 18.23
N HIS A 181 17.90 18.23 17.89
CA HIS A 181 18.46 19.50 17.46
C HIS A 181 19.40 19.37 16.24
N ILE A 182 19.13 18.40 15.36
CA ILE A 182 19.85 18.24 14.10
C ILE A 182 19.43 19.40 13.16
N PRO A 183 20.39 20.11 12.57
CA PRO A 183 20.10 21.19 11.63
C PRO A 183 19.27 20.71 10.43
N ARG A 184 18.26 21.50 10.05
CA ARG A 184 17.32 21.14 8.97
C ARG A 184 18.00 20.85 7.64
N GLU A 185 19.07 21.57 7.34
CA GLU A 185 19.86 21.44 6.11
C GLU A 185 20.61 20.10 6.01
N GLN A 186 20.79 19.40 7.10
CA GLN A 186 21.40 18.08 7.13
C GLN A 186 20.39 16.93 6.96
N ILE A 187 19.10 17.24 6.98
CA ILE A 187 18.02 16.24 6.93
C ILE A 187 17.32 16.27 5.59
N CYS A 188 17.38 15.15 4.88
CA CYS A 188 16.53 14.89 3.72
C CYS A 188 15.29 14.12 4.16
N TYR A 189 14.12 14.75 4.18
CA TYR A 189 12.82 14.10 4.40
C TYR A 189 12.34 13.51 3.08
N ILE A 190 12.75 12.28 2.81
CA ILE A 190 12.53 11.64 1.50
C ILE A 190 11.05 11.38 1.18
N HIS A 191 10.23 11.22 2.19
CA HIS A 191 8.78 11.03 2.07
C HIS A 191 7.96 12.30 2.41
N GLY A 192 8.64 13.43 2.55
CA GLY A 192 8.03 14.64 3.08
C GLY A 192 7.94 14.60 4.62
N SER A 193 7.36 15.63 5.19
CA SER A 193 7.25 15.81 6.65
C SER A 193 5.89 16.40 7.04
N ARG A 194 5.57 16.38 8.32
CA ARG A 194 4.35 17.01 8.84
C ARG A 194 4.21 18.51 8.57
N ARG A 195 5.30 19.20 8.18
CA ARG A 195 5.25 20.61 7.75
C ARG A 195 4.66 20.80 6.37
N ASP A 196 4.71 19.74 5.56
CA ASP A 196 4.30 19.83 4.18
C ASP A 196 2.78 19.89 4.07
N LYS A 197 2.29 20.47 2.99
CA LYS A 197 0.85 20.56 2.75
C LYS A 197 0.23 19.18 2.60
N TYR A 198 -1.05 19.10 2.89
CA TYR A 198 -1.82 17.92 2.58
C TYR A 198 -1.61 17.50 1.11
N GLY A 199 -1.42 16.20 0.91
CA GLY A 199 -1.19 15.62 -0.42
C GLY A 199 0.27 15.52 -0.87
N SER A 200 1.22 16.14 -0.14
CA SER A 200 2.65 16.08 -0.48
C SER A 200 3.41 14.96 0.23
N LEU A 201 2.80 14.27 1.19
CA LEU A 201 3.42 13.10 1.81
C LEU A 201 3.47 11.91 0.84
N VAL A 202 4.64 11.32 0.71
CA VAL A 202 4.86 10.14 -0.15
C VAL A 202 4.40 8.90 0.61
N LEU A 203 3.22 8.39 0.26
CA LEU A 203 2.64 7.17 0.81
C LEU A 203 2.04 6.37 -0.34
N GLY A 204 2.42 5.10 -0.47
CA GLY A 204 1.92 4.28 -1.55
C GLY A 204 2.65 2.95 -1.70
N HIS A 205 2.29 2.20 -2.73
CA HIS A 205 2.87 0.91 -3.08
C HIS A 205 3.89 1.04 -4.22
N SER A 206 4.68 -0.02 -4.45
CA SER A 206 5.67 -0.11 -5.53
C SER A 206 5.19 -0.92 -6.74
N GLU A 207 3.99 -1.50 -6.69
CA GLU A 207 3.50 -2.37 -7.77
C GLU A 207 3.15 -1.52 -9.01
N ASN A 208 3.70 -1.89 -10.18
CA ASN A 208 3.35 -1.23 -11.43
C ASN A 208 1.89 -1.55 -11.80
N PRO A 209 1.02 -0.53 -12.00
CA PRO A 209 -0.38 -0.73 -12.34
C PRO A 209 -0.62 -1.60 -13.55
N GLU A 210 0.16 -1.40 -14.63
CA GLU A 210 0.03 -2.14 -15.88
C GLU A 210 0.31 -3.63 -15.70
N TRP A 211 1.33 -3.99 -14.91
CA TRP A 211 1.71 -5.39 -14.70
C TRP A 211 0.84 -6.09 -13.68
N ALA A 212 0.29 -5.34 -12.75
CA ALA A 212 -0.52 -5.90 -11.67
C ALA A 212 -1.74 -6.65 -12.20
N PHE A 213 -2.41 -6.12 -13.23
CA PHE A 213 -3.57 -6.74 -13.83
C PHE A 213 -3.21 -7.87 -14.78
N GLU A 214 -2.22 -7.67 -15.65
CA GLU A 214 -1.71 -8.70 -16.56
C GLU A 214 -1.16 -9.91 -15.81
N LYS A 215 -0.41 -9.68 -14.73
CA LYS A 215 0.10 -10.73 -13.85
C LYS A 215 -1.04 -11.56 -13.27
N TRP A 216 -2.11 -10.89 -12.81
CA TRP A 216 -3.27 -11.56 -12.29
C TRP A 216 -3.98 -12.39 -13.36
N ILE A 217 -4.21 -11.85 -14.56
CA ILE A 217 -4.76 -12.57 -15.71
C ILE A 217 -3.92 -13.81 -15.99
N HIS A 218 -2.60 -13.65 -16.15
CA HIS A 218 -1.70 -14.75 -16.47
C HIS A 218 -1.74 -15.89 -15.44
N GLN A 219 -1.87 -15.55 -14.15
CA GLN A 219 -1.96 -16.53 -13.06
C GLN A 219 -3.29 -17.28 -13.05
N HIS A 220 -4.38 -16.68 -13.53
CA HIS A 220 -5.74 -17.20 -13.36
C HIS A 220 -6.39 -17.70 -14.66
N GLN A 221 -5.87 -17.35 -15.83
CA GLN A 221 -6.46 -17.65 -17.14
C GLN A 221 -6.79 -19.14 -17.39
N ASN A 222 -6.07 -20.05 -16.75
CA ASN A 222 -6.28 -21.48 -16.92
C ASN A 222 -7.24 -22.10 -15.89
N GLN A 223 -7.76 -21.31 -14.96
CA GLN A 223 -8.67 -21.84 -13.94
C GLN A 223 -10.03 -22.17 -14.54
N ARG A 224 -10.57 -23.36 -14.18
CA ARG A 224 -11.84 -23.85 -14.70
C ARG A 224 -13.01 -22.87 -14.50
N ARG A 225 -13.01 -22.13 -13.40
CA ARG A 225 -14.08 -21.17 -13.06
C ARG A 225 -14.20 -20.01 -14.05
N PHE A 226 -13.13 -19.71 -14.79
CA PHE A 226 -13.11 -18.62 -15.78
C PHE A 226 -13.33 -19.10 -17.21
N ARG A 227 -13.58 -20.39 -17.43
CA ARG A 227 -13.86 -20.92 -18.76
C ARG A 227 -15.32 -20.64 -19.14
N PRO A 228 -15.57 -20.08 -20.33
CA PRO A 228 -16.94 -19.77 -20.78
C PRO A 228 -17.81 -20.99 -20.96
N ASN A 229 -17.19 -22.09 -21.37
CA ASN A 229 -17.86 -23.36 -21.57
C ASN A 229 -17.23 -24.45 -20.70
N LEU A 230 -18.06 -25.19 -20.02
CA LEU A 230 -17.67 -26.32 -19.18
C LEU A 230 -18.20 -27.62 -19.77
N LYS A 231 -17.56 -28.73 -19.40
CA LYS A 231 -18.08 -30.08 -19.72
C LYS A 231 -18.77 -30.68 -18.51
N ASP A 232 -19.95 -31.23 -18.73
CA ASP A 232 -20.64 -32.04 -17.73
C ASP A 232 -19.95 -33.43 -17.53
N LYS A 233 -20.46 -34.23 -16.60
CA LYS A 233 -19.94 -35.58 -16.35
C LYS A 233 -20.07 -36.54 -17.54
N LYS A 234 -20.92 -36.17 -18.53
CA LYS A 234 -21.12 -36.96 -19.77
C LYS A 234 -20.34 -36.36 -20.95
N GLY A 235 -19.48 -35.37 -20.72
CA GLY A 235 -18.62 -34.73 -21.73
C GLY A 235 -19.33 -33.73 -22.62
N ARG A 236 -20.61 -33.36 -22.36
CA ARG A 236 -21.35 -32.37 -23.12
C ARG A 236 -20.98 -30.97 -22.68
N TRP A 237 -20.79 -30.08 -23.66
CA TRP A 237 -20.49 -28.69 -23.40
C TRP A 237 -21.75 -27.92 -22.96
N TYR A 238 -21.62 -27.09 -21.96
CA TYR A 238 -22.63 -26.15 -21.52
C TYR A 238 -22.01 -24.80 -21.17
N ALA A 239 -22.78 -23.73 -21.30
CA ALA A 239 -22.36 -22.40 -20.89
C ALA A 239 -22.10 -22.33 -19.39
N ASN A 240 -21.03 -21.66 -18.99
CA ASN A 240 -20.75 -21.45 -17.59
C ASN A 240 -21.60 -20.27 -17.06
N ASP A 241 -22.74 -20.58 -16.48
CA ASP A 241 -23.68 -19.58 -15.92
C ASP A 241 -23.07 -18.83 -14.71
N ARG A 242 -21.96 -19.30 -14.17
CA ARG A 242 -21.19 -18.66 -13.11
C ARG A 242 -19.98 -17.88 -13.65
N LEU A 243 -20.00 -17.53 -14.92
CA LEU A 243 -19.00 -16.65 -15.48
C LEU A 243 -18.99 -15.37 -14.67
N THR A 244 -17.95 -15.25 -13.87
CA THR A 244 -17.64 -14.00 -13.22
C THR A 244 -17.05 -13.06 -14.27
N TYR A 245 -17.19 -11.82 -14.06
CA TYR A 245 -16.61 -10.74 -14.83
C TYR A 245 -15.15 -10.96 -15.27
N LEU A 246 -14.31 -11.54 -14.42
CA LEU A 246 -12.92 -11.83 -14.74
C LEU A 246 -12.73 -12.78 -15.93
N SER A 247 -13.73 -13.57 -16.25
CA SER A 247 -13.71 -14.38 -17.48
C SER A 247 -13.69 -13.54 -18.75
N TYR A 248 -14.16 -12.30 -18.68
CA TYR A 248 -14.12 -11.36 -19.80
C TYR A 248 -12.70 -10.95 -20.19
N PHE A 249 -11.83 -10.77 -19.21
CA PHE A 249 -10.42 -10.44 -19.46
C PHE A 249 -9.59 -11.64 -19.86
N LEU A 250 -10.10 -12.84 -19.61
CA LEU A 250 -9.42 -14.09 -19.87
C LEU A 250 -9.80 -14.68 -21.24
N GLU A 251 -10.83 -14.16 -21.88
CA GLU A 251 -11.25 -14.58 -23.21
C GLU A 251 -10.68 -13.67 -24.29
N ASP A 252 -10.22 -14.33 -25.35
CA ASP A 252 -9.90 -13.66 -26.60
C ASP A 252 -11.19 -12.95 -27.11
N LYS A 253 -11.11 -11.63 -27.27
CA LYS A 253 -12.19 -10.76 -27.75
C LYS A 253 -12.81 -11.23 -29.08
N THR A 254 -12.14 -12.15 -29.78
CA THR A 254 -12.58 -12.71 -31.06
C THR A 254 -13.62 -13.83 -30.94
N ARG A 255 -13.88 -14.37 -29.75
CA ARG A 255 -14.78 -15.52 -29.57
C ARG A 255 -16.25 -15.19 -29.26
N GLY A 256 -16.66 -13.93 -29.34
CA GLY A 256 -17.99 -13.49 -29.67
C GLY A 256 -19.20 -13.99 -28.87
N ASN A 257 -19.03 -14.44 -27.61
CA ASN A 257 -20.16 -14.93 -26.80
C ASN A 257 -20.65 -13.92 -25.75
N TRP A 258 -20.60 -12.66 -26.09
CA TRP A 258 -21.00 -11.59 -25.19
C TRP A 258 -22.50 -11.34 -25.36
N ARG A 259 -23.26 -11.93 -24.49
CA ARG A 259 -24.74 -11.79 -24.53
C ARG A 259 -25.24 -10.38 -24.23
N LEU A 260 -24.37 -9.52 -23.63
CA LEU A 260 -24.75 -8.15 -23.27
C LEU A 260 -23.55 -7.20 -23.46
N PRO A 261 -23.45 -6.46 -24.57
CA PRO A 261 -22.42 -5.45 -24.79
C PRO A 261 -22.30 -4.42 -23.66
N ILE A 262 -23.42 -3.97 -23.10
CA ILE A 262 -23.44 -3.00 -21.99
C ILE A 262 -22.71 -3.51 -20.75
N ARG A 263 -22.79 -4.80 -20.46
CA ARG A 263 -22.08 -5.41 -19.35
C ARG A 263 -20.57 -5.29 -19.53
N TYR A 264 -20.09 -5.39 -20.74
CA TYR A 264 -18.68 -5.14 -21.06
C TYR A 264 -18.27 -3.71 -20.68
N TYR A 265 -19.04 -2.69 -21.05
CA TYR A 265 -18.73 -1.30 -20.70
C TYR A 265 -18.73 -1.05 -19.19
N ALA A 266 -19.69 -1.62 -18.48
CA ALA A 266 -19.73 -1.53 -17.02
C ALA A 266 -18.46 -2.10 -16.37
N GLN A 267 -17.96 -3.11 -16.96
CA GLN A 267 -16.78 -3.82 -16.51
C GLN A 267 -15.48 -3.11 -16.86
N GLU A 268 -15.36 -2.55 -18.04
CA GLU A 268 -14.24 -1.67 -18.39
C GLU A 268 -14.21 -0.47 -17.44
N ALA A 269 -15.35 0.10 -17.06
CA ALA A 269 -15.40 1.20 -16.12
C ALA A 269 -14.85 0.82 -14.71
N ILE A 270 -15.08 -0.40 -14.24
CA ILE A 270 -14.48 -0.90 -12.99
C ILE A 270 -12.99 -1.15 -13.14
N ARG A 271 -12.57 -1.69 -14.27
CA ARG A 271 -11.14 -1.88 -14.57
C ARG A 271 -10.40 -0.55 -14.54
N GLU A 272 -10.92 0.46 -15.21
CA GLU A 272 -10.35 1.82 -15.20
C GLU A 272 -10.25 2.38 -13.77
N ALA A 273 -11.26 2.12 -12.93
CA ALA A 273 -11.22 2.55 -11.53
C ALA A 273 -10.11 1.84 -10.72
N ILE A 274 -9.93 0.55 -10.95
CA ILE A 274 -8.87 -0.24 -10.31
C ILE A 274 -7.49 0.23 -10.80
N GLU A 275 -7.30 0.40 -12.10
CA GLU A 275 -6.06 0.89 -12.68
C GLU A 275 -5.76 2.32 -12.19
N GLY A 276 -6.77 3.19 -12.17
CA GLY A 276 -6.66 4.54 -11.62
C GLY A 276 -6.27 4.56 -10.14
N TYR A 277 -6.79 3.62 -9.34
CA TYR A 277 -6.34 3.45 -7.95
C TYR A 277 -4.84 3.15 -7.89
N TYR A 278 -4.37 2.16 -8.65
CA TYR A 278 -2.97 1.78 -8.65
C TYR A 278 -2.05 2.91 -9.11
N ASP A 279 -2.41 3.63 -10.16
CA ASP A 279 -1.62 4.78 -10.64
C ASP A 279 -1.56 5.90 -9.59
N ASN A 280 -2.69 6.24 -8.99
CA ASN A 280 -2.80 7.30 -7.98
C ASN A 280 -2.16 6.93 -6.64
N SER A 281 -2.03 5.63 -6.33
CA SER A 281 -1.44 5.14 -5.09
C SER A 281 -0.01 4.65 -5.25
N LEU A 282 0.56 4.76 -6.45
CA LEU A 282 1.94 4.41 -6.74
C LEU A 282 2.92 5.35 -6.01
N LYS A 283 3.86 4.77 -5.29
CA LYS A 283 4.99 5.50 -4.71
C LYS A 283 6.02 5.76 -5.80
N ARG A 284 6.00 6.96 -6.36
CA ARG A 284 6.85 7.37 -7.50
C ARG A 284 8.30 7.62 -7.05
N THR A 285 8.98 6.59 -6.56
CA THR A 285 10.32 6.66 -5.96
C THR A 285 11.35 7.32 -6.85
N HIS A 286 11.34 7.05 -8.17
CA HIS A 286 12.25 7.69 -9.12
C HIS A 286 12.09 9.21 -9.20
N SER A 287 10.85 9.70 -9.19
CA SER A 287 10.57 11.15 -9.17
C SER A 287 11.05 11.78 -7.87
N VAL A 288 10.83 11.11 -6.73
CA VAL A 288 11.31 11.58 -5.43
C VAL A 288 12.84 11.62 -5.38
N ILE A 289 13.52 10.58 -5.87
CA ILE A 289 14.99 10.55 -5.97
C ILE A 289 15.50 11.71 -6.81
N HIS A 290 14.87 11.98 -7.95
CA HIS A 290 15.26 13.09 -8.83
C HIS A 290 15.09 14.45 -8.12
N GLN A 291 14.01 14.65 -7.37
CA GLN A 291 13.79 15.88 -6.59
C GLN A 291 14.87 16.09 -5.52
N HIS A 292 15.44 15.01 -4.97
CA HIS A 292 16.48 15.05 -3.96
C HIS A 292 17.89 14.73 -4.49
N GLN A 293 18.12 14.90 -5.80
CA GLN A 293 19.38 14.53 -6.45
C GLN A 293 20.61 15.15 -5.77
N SER A 294 20.54 16.44 -5.37
CA SER A 294 21.64 17.14 -4.68
C SER A 294 22.06 16.48 -3.37
N PHE A 295 21.10 15.91 -2.62
CA PHE A 295 21.40 15.16 -1.41
C PHE A 295 22.18 13.88 -1.75
N PHE A 296 21.74 13.11 -2.73
CA PHE A 296 22.44 11.88 -3.15
C PHE A 296 23.82 12.18 -3.72
N ASP A 297 24.01 13.30 -4.42
CA ASP A 297 25.32 13.71 -4.94
C ASP A 297 26.31 14.09 -3.85
N SER A 298 25.83 14.49 -2.66
CA SER A 298 26.67 14.80 -1.50
C SER A 298 27.20 13.56 -0.77
N LEU A 299 26.73 12.34 -1.09
CA LEU A 299 27.11 11.09 -0.40
C LEU A 299 28.51 10.56 -0.79
N LYS A 300 29.21 11.14 -1.73
CA LYS A 300 30.51 10.67 -2.24
C LYS A 300 31.59 10.53 -1.14
N GLU A 301 31.52 11.40 -0.13
CA GLU A 301 32.48 11.45 0.98
C GLU A 301 32.05 10.59 2.18
N VAL A 302 30.91 9.92 2.11
CA VAL A 302 30.42 9.06 3.19
C VAL A 302 31.32 7.84 3.34
N ARG A 303 31.69 7.54 4.59
CA ARG A 303 32.51 6.39 5.01
C ARG A 303 31.82 5.50 6.03
N LYS A 304 30.70 5.98 6.59
CA LYS A 304 29.89 5.22 7.54
C LYS A 304 28.41 5.43 7.25
N ILE A 305 27.65 4.35 7.20
CA ILE A 305 26.18 4.37 7.09
C ILE A 305 25.60 3.66 8.31
N VAL A 306 24.69 4.35 8.99
CA VAL A 306 24.00 3.82 10.18
C VAL A 306 22.49 3.83 9.89
N ILE A 307 21.89 2.65 9.85
CA ILE A 307 20.44 2.49 9.60
C ILE A 307 19.75 2.23 10.95
N LEU A 308 18.85 3.13 11.33
CA LEU A 308 18.14 3.06 12.61
C LEU A 308 16.62 2.90 12.39
N GLY A 309 16.08 1.76 12.82
CA GLY A 309 14.64 1.51 12.83
C GLY A 309 13.97 1.44 11.45
N HIS A 310 14.72 1.10 10.40
CA HIS A 310 14.17 0.96 9.05
C HIS A 310 13.84 -0.50 8.74
N SER A 311 12.66 -0.75 8.15
CA SER A 311 12.16 -2.11 7.86
C SER A 311 12.89 -2.81 6.71
N LEU A 312 13.65 -2.09 5.89
CA LEU A 312 14.29 -2.57 4.66
C LEU A 312 13.28 -3.22 3.70
N SER A 313 12.09 -2.61 3.57
CA SER A 313 11.02 -3.11 2.71
C SER A 313 11.33 -2.91 1.23
N GLU A 314 10.81 -3.80 0.37
CA GLU A 314 11.06 -3.75 -1.09
C GLU A 314 10.60 -2.43 -1.73
N VAL A 315 9.56 -1.78 -1.17
CA VAL A 315 9.05 -0.50 -1.68
C VAL A 315 10.08 0.62 -1.59
N ASP A 316 11.03 0.53 -0.66
CA ASP A 316 12.07 1.52 -0.44
C ASP A 316 13.42 1.17 -1.08
N MET A 317 13.55 -0.02 -1.66
CA MET A 317 14.81 -0.45 -2.28
C MET A 317 15.36 0.51 -3.34
N PRO A 318 14.54 1.20 -4.18
CA PRO A 318 15.07 2.17 -5.13
C PRO A 318 15.91 3.30 -4.49
N TYR A 319 15.60 3.69 -3.26
CA TYR A 319 16.41 4.67 -2.53
C TYR A 319 17.78 4.10 -2.14
N PHE A 320 17.79 2.84 -1.68
CA PHE A 320 19.04 2.14 -1.36
C PHE A 320 19.89 1.83 -2.59
N ASP A 321 19.25 1.52 -3.73
CA ASP A 321 19.94 1.39 -5.02
C ASP A 321 20.65 2.71 -5.40
N LYS A 322 19.97 3.86 -5.18
CA LYS A 322 20.55 5.18 -5.41
C LYS A 322 21.71 5.47 -4.45
N ILE A 323 21.56 5.17 -3.15
CA ILE A 323 22.63 5.33 -2.16
C ILE A 323 23.86 4.49 -2.58
N ALA A 324 23.65 3.19 -2.87
CA ALA A 324 24.71 2.27 -3.25
C ALA A 324 25.49 2.72 -4.50
N ASN A 325 24.82 3.44 -5.42
CA ASN A 325 25.43 4.02 -6.62
C ASN A 325 26.07 5.40 -6.37
N SER A 326 25.82 6.02 -5.21
CA SER A 326 26.33 7.35 -4.86
C SER A 326 27.57 7.31 -3.95
N ILE A 327 27.94 6.14 -3.43
CA ILE A 327 29.04 5.93 -2.49
C ILE A 327 30.15 5.05 -3.09
N ILE A 328 31.32 5.02 -2.45
CA ILE A 328 32.40 4.07 -2.75
C ILE A 328 32.22 2.87 -1.82
N LYS A 329 31.50 1.84 -2.27
CA LYS A 329 31.03 0.72 -1.43
C LYS A 329 32.09 0.08 -0.54
N ASP A 330 33.28 -0.17 -1.08
CA ASP A 330 34.38 -0.86 -0.38
C ASP A 330 35.03 0.01 0.71
N GLN A 331 34.66 1.29 0.81
CA GLN A 331 35.19 2.23 1.80
C GLN A 331 34.15 2.63 2.85
N VAL A 332 32.97 1.99 2.85
CA VAL A 332 31.86 2.35 3.73
C VAL A 332 31.61 1.24 4.75
N GLU A 333 31.64 1.61 6.02
CA GLU A 333 31.17 0.76 7.12
C GLU A 333 29.64 0.86 7.25
N TRP A 334 28.99 -0.29 7.47
CA TRP A 334 27.55 -0.36 7.63
C TRP A 334 27.18 -0.87 9.02
N GLU A 335 26.32 -0.12 9.69
CA GLU A 335 25.65 -0.52 10.94
C GLU A 335 24.15 -0.53 10.69
N ILE A 336 23.46 -1.62 11.04
CA ILE A 336 22.01 -1.75 10.81
C ILE A 336 21.33 -2.20 12.09
N SER A 337 20.41 -1.41 12.59
CA SER A 337 19.68 -1.76 13.79
C SER A 337 18.64 -2.84 13.54
N TYR A 338 18.41 -3.67 14.56
CA TYR A 338 17.32 -4.65 14.60
C TYR A 338 16.58 -4.55 15.93
N HIS A 339 15.34 -4.96 15.95
CA HIS A 339 14.52 -5.06 17.15
C HIS A 339 14.11 -6.51 17.44
N THR A 340 13.91 -7.30 16.39
CA THR A 340 13.48 -8.70 16.49
C THR A 340 14.42 -9.63 15.73
N PRO A 341 14.47 -10.94 16.07
CA PRO A 341 15.27 -11.91 15.32
C PRO A 341 14.91 -11.98 13.82
N THR A 342 13.66 -11.67 13.46
CA THR A 342 13.23 -11.65 12.05
C THR A 342 13.87 -10.53 11.25
N ASP A 343 14.23 -9.41 11.90
CA ASP A 343 14.93 -8.31 11.26
C ASP A 343 16.34 -8.71 10.81
N ILE A 344 16.99 -9.62 11.55
CA ILE A 344 18.32 -10.14 11.18
C ILE A 344 18.27 -10.84 9.81
N ASN A 345 17.20 -11.57 9.51
CA ASN A 345 17.03 -12.20 8.20
C ASN A 345 16.89 -11.14 7.09
N ARG A 346 16.17 -10.05 7.35
CA ARG A 346 16.05 -8.92 6.40
C ARG A 346 17.40 -8.25 6.17
N ILE A 347 18.17 -8.05 7.24
CA ILE A 347 19.55 -7.51 7.15
C ILE A 347 20.42 -8.42 6.28
N HIS A 348 20.37 -9.74 6.47
CA HIS A 348 21.14 -10.68 5.65
C HIS A 348 20.76 -10.60 4.17
N HIS A 349 19.45 -10.52 3.85
CA HIS A 349 18.99 -10.36 2.46
C HIS A 349 19.46 -9.04 1.87
N PHE A 350 19.39 -7.97 2.63
CA PHE A 350 19.86 -6.64 2.23
C PHE A 350 21.38 -6.66 1.96
N CYS A 351 22.18 -7.19 2.87
CA CYS A 351 23.61 -7.31 2.70
C CYS A 351 23.98 -8.14 1.46
N LYS A 352 23.30 -9.25 1.24
CA LYS A 352 23.47 -10.10 0.04
C LYS A 352 23.14 -9.35 -1.24
N ARG A 353 22.02 -8.59 -1.26
CA ARG A 353 21.59 -7.80 -2.43
C ARG A 353 22.65 -6.78 -2.85
N TYR A 354 23.27 -6.10 -1.90
CA TYR A 354 24.22 -5.02 -2.18
C TYR A 354 25.69 -5.45 -2.16
N GLY A 355 25.97 -6.70 -1.82
CA GLY A 355 27.34 -7.22 -1.70
C GLY A 355 28.13 -6.53 -0.58
N ILE A 356 27.49 -6.20 0.54
CA ILE A 356 28.09 -5.50 1.68
C ILE A 356 28.10 -6.38 2.92
N SER A 357 28.95 -6.01 3.90
CA SER A 357 28.90 -6.52 5.26
C SER A 357 28.39 -5.43 6.19
N ALA A 358 27.47 -5.76 7.08
CA ALA A 358 26.98 -4.82 8.07
C ALA A 358 27.08 -5.40 9.48
N GLN A 359 27.30 -4.52 10.46
CA GLN A 359 27.25 -4.86 11.88
C GLN A 359 25.81 -4.69 12.37
N PRO A 360 25.11 -5.79 12.79
CA PRO A 360 23.81 -5.67 13.42
C PRO A 360 23.93 -5.05 14.81
N THR A 361 23.07 -4.08 15.12
CA THR A 361 23.03 -3.43 16.45
C THR A 361 21.59 -3.51 17.00
N LEU A 362 21.43 -3.79 18.29
CA LEU A 362 20.11 -3.80 18.93
C LEU A 362 19.65 -2.36 19.14
N LEU A 363 18.43 -2.04 18.66
CA LEU A 363 17.78 -0.75 18.87
C LEU A 363 16.84 -0.83 20.07
#